data_2bf4dccd8893ad426ef4de465d67580b
#
_entry.id   2bf4dccd8893ad426ef4de465d67580b
#
_cell.length_a   1.000
_cell.length_b   1.000
_cell.length_c   1.000
_cell.angle_alpha   90.00
_cell.angle_beta   90.00
_cell.angle_gamma   90.00
#
_symmetry.space_group_name_H-M   'P 1'
#
loop_
_entity.id
_entity.type
_entity.pdbx_description
1 polymer ?
#
loop_
_entity_poly.entity_id
_entity_poly.type
_entity_poly.pdbx_seq_one_letter_code
_entity_poly.pdbx_strand_id
1 'polypeptide(L)'
;MRQAEVTRNTLETKITVRIDLDGTGQGKLDTGVPFFDHMLDQIVRHGLIDLDIHCEGDTQIDDHHTVEDVGITLGQAFAKAVGDKKGLRRYGHAYVPL
;
A
#
# COMPACT_ATOMS: atom_id res chain seq x y z
N MET A 1 -8.78 -10.81 12.28
CA MET A 1 -8.74 -9.55 11.51
C MET A 1 -7.58 -9.60 10.54
N ARG A 2 -7.80 -9.11 9.32
CA ARG A 2 -6.80 -9.21 8.25
C ARG A 2 -5.93 -7.95 8.24
N GLN A 3 -4.98 -7.91 9.16
CA GLN A 3 -4.06 -6.79 9.35
C GLN A 3 -2.62 -7.24 9.25
N ALA A 4 -1.74 -6.34 8.80
CA ALA A 4 -0.32 -6.59 8.78
C ALA A 4 0.47 -5.29 8.84
N GLU A 5 1.69 -5.36 9.35
CA GLU A 5 2.66 -4.29 9.29
C GLU A 5 3.98 -4.86 8.79
N VAL A 6 4.58 -4.19 7.82
CA VAL A 6 5.88 -4.56 7.27
C VAL A 6 6.79 -3.35 7.24
N THR A 7 8.00 -3.52 7.74
CA THR A 7 9.07 -2.54 7.62
C THR A 7 10.16 -3.12 6.71
N ARG A 8 10.57 -2.37 5.72
CA ARG A 8 11.60 -2.77 4.77
C ARG A 8 12.55 -1.61 4.56
N ASN A 9 13.80 -1.82 4.94
CA ASN A 9 14.83 -0.81 4.81
C ASN A 9 15.94 -1.30 3.88
N THR A 10 16.28 -0.48 2.89
CA THR A 10 17.43 -0.72 2.00
C THR A 10 18.35 0.49 2.06
N LEU A 11 19.39 0.50 1.25
CA LEU A 11 20.25 1.67 1.14
C LEU A 11 19.56 2.86 0.47
N GLU A 12 18.54 2.59 -0.34
CA GLU A 12 17.83 3.62 -1.11
C GLU A 12 16.55 4.08 -0.46
N THR A 13 15.89 3.21 0.33
CA THR A 13 14.57 3.51 0.89
C THR A 13 14.40 2.96 2.30
N LYS A 14 13.58 3.65 3.09
CA LYS A 14 13.14 3.19 4.42
C LYS A 14 11.63 3.27 4.44
N ILE A 15 10.96 2.13 4.59
CA ILE A 15 9.53 2.03 4.38
C ILE A 15 8.86 1.29 5.51
N THR A 16 7.72 1.82 5.97
CA THR A 16 6.80 1.12 6.86
C THR A 16 5.42 1.15 6.23
N VAL A 17 4.78 -0.02 6.15
CA VAL A 17 3.41 -0.18 5.63
C VAL A 17 2.58 -0.88 6.68
N ARG A 18 1.43 -0.29 7.01
CA ARG A 18 0.37 -0.94 7.81
C ARG A 18 -0.86 -1.06 6.94
N ILE A 19 -1.48 -2.22 6.94
CA ILE A 19 -2.69 -2.46 6.17
C ILE A 19 -3.73 -3.17 7.04
N ASP A 20 -4.98 -2.76 6.88
CA ASP A 20 -6.15 -3.47 7.42
C ASP A 20 -7.15 -3.64 6.28
N LEU A 21 -7.29 -4.88 5.82
CA LEU A 21 -8.21 -5.20 4.72
C LEU A 21 -9.67 -5.09 5.14
N ASP A 22 -9.95 -5.09 6.43
CA ASP A 22 -11.29 -4.95 7.00
C ASP A 22 -11.50 -3.55 7.60
N GLY A 23 -10.83 -2.56 7.03
CA GLY A 23 -10.89 -1.18 7.48
C GLY A 23 -12.13 -0.44 6.99
N THR A 24 -12.07 0.88 7.12
CA THR A 24 -13.19 1.78 6.77
C THR A 24 -12.82 2.83 5.73
N GLY A 25 -11.63 2.76 5.15
CA GLY A 25 -11.16 3.71 4.16
C GLY A 25 -10.38 4.87 4.78
N GLN A 26 -9.58 4.59 5.80
CA GLN A 26 -8.72 5.56 6.46
C GLN A 26 -7.28 5.38 6.00
N GLY A 27 -6.61 6.45 5.62
CA GLY A 27 -5.23 6.34 5.14
C GLY A 27 -4.36 7.51 5.54
N LYS A 28 -3.07 7.19 5.76
CA LYS A 28 -1.98 8.17 5.87
C LYS A 28 -0.93 7.76 4.88
N LEU A 29 -0.75 8.55 3.83
CA LEU A 29 0.10 8.21 2.70
C LEU A 29 1.17 9.27 2.55
N ASP A 30 2.41 8.89 2.77
CA ASP A 30 3.56 9.77 2.76
C ASP A 30 4.75 9.04 2.12
N THR A 31 4.73 8.96 0.78
CA THR A 31 5.79 8.31 0.04
C THR A 31 6.89 9.27 -0.42
N GLY A 32 6.63 10.58 -0.34
CA GLY A 32 7.51 11.58 -0.91
C GLY A 32 7.24 11.85 -2.38
N VAL A 33 6.32 11.14 -3.00
CA VAL A 33 5.91 11.33 -4.40
C VAL A 33 4.41 11.66 -4.41
N PRO A 34 4.03 12.95 -4.54
CA PRO A 34 2.64 13.36 -4.34
C PRO A 34 1.62 12.65 -5.23
N PHE A 35 1.94 12.43 -6.49
CA PHE A 35 1.02 11.74 -7.39
C PHE A 35 0.83 10.28 -6.97
N PHE A 36 1.90 9.63 -6.51
CA PHE A 36 1.81 8.26 -6.01
C PHE A 36 0.92 8.18 -4.77
N ASP A 37 1.06 9.14 -3.86
CA ASP A 37 0.18 9.23 -2.69
C ASP A 37 -1.28 9.36 -3.11
N HIS A 38 -1.56 10.19 -4.12
CA HIS A 38 -2.90 10.34 -4.66
C HIS A 38 -3.44 9.03 -5.22
N MET A 39 -2.63 8.29 -5.97
CA MET A 39 -3.07 7.01 -6.56
C MET A 39 -3.30 5.95 -5.50
N LEU A 40 -2.44 5.89 -4.49
CA LEU A 40 -2.63 4.96 -3.36
C LEU A 40 -3.89 5.29 -2.55
N ASP A 41 -4.23 6.57 -2.43
CA ASP A 41 -5.46 7.01 -1.77
C ASP A 41 -6.72 6.49 -2.47
N GLN A 42 -6.66 6.26 -3.78
CA GLN A 42 -7.78 5.65 -4.51
C GLN A 42 -8.06 4.22 -4.02
N ILE A 43 -7.01 3.47 -3.73
CA ILE A 43 -7.15 2.12 -3.16
C ILE A 43 -7.84 2.19 -1.80
N VAL A 44 -7.42 3.12 -0.96
CA VAL A 44 -7.99 3.32 0.38
C VAL A 44 -9.47 3.67 0.28
N ARG A 45 -9.79 4.69 -0.49
CA ARG A 45 -11.16 5.22 -0.57
C ARG A 45 -12.14 4.26 -1.23
N HIS A 46 -11.73 3.66 -2.34
CA HIS A 46 -12.63 2.81 -3.12
C HIS A 46 -12.59 1.36 -2.68
N GLY A 47 -11.47 0.90 -2.11
CA GLY A 47 -11.36 -0.43 -1.55
C GLY A 47 -11.86 -0.54 -0.11
N LEU A 48 -12.10 0.60 0.56
CA LEU A 48 -12.52 0.66 1.96
C LEU A 48 -11.54 -0.10 2.88
N ILE A 49 -10.27 -0.01 2.56
CA ILE A 49 -9.21 -0.57 3.41
C ILE A 49 -8.51 0.57 4.14
N ASP A 50 -7.90 0.26 5.27
CA ASP A 50 -7.03 1.21 5.96
C ASP A 50 -5.59 0.94 5.54
N LEU A 51 -4.86 2.02 5.24
CA LEU A 51 -3.50 1.91 4.72
C LEU A 51 -2.66 3.09 5.19
N ASP A 52 -1.62 2.78 5.95
CA ASP A 52 -0.62 3.77 6.35
C ASP A 52 0.69 3.41 5.67
N ILE A 53 1.25 4.33 4.90
CA ILE A 53 2.55 4.16 4.24
C ILE A 53 3.41 5.36 4.55
N HIS A 54 4.60 5.10 5.08
CA HIS A 54 5.65 6.11 5.20
C HIS A 54 6.89 5.61 4.48
N CYS A 55 7.44 6.44 3.62
CA CYS A 55 8.65 6.12 2.88
C CYS A 55 9.60 7.32 2.88
N GLU A 56 10.85 7.07 3.26
CA GLU A 56 11.95 7.99 3.03
C GLU A 56 12.83 7.38 1.95
N GLY A 57 12.80 7.95 0.76
CA GLY A 57 13.51 7.42 -0.39
C GLY A 57 14.47 8.42 -1.01
N ASP A 58 15.24 7.95 -1.97
CA ASP A 58 16.26 8.73 -2.70
C ASP A 58 15.63 9.51 -3.86
N THR A 59 14.57 10.25 -3.60
CA THR A 59 13.82 10.99 -4.63
C THR A 59 14.66 12.09 -5.30
N GLN A 60 15.80 12.48 -4.72
CA GLN A 60 16.73 13.40 -5.37
C GLN A 60 17.37 12.79 -6.62
N ILE A 61 17.38 11.46 -6.75
CA ILE A 61 17.85 10.77 -7.95
C ILE A 61 16.72 10.68 -8.96
N ASP A 62 15.65 10.00 -8.58
CA ASP A 62 14.34 9.97 -9.25
C ASP A 62 13.36 9.21 -8.36
N ASP A 63 12.16 8.92 -8.88
CA ASP A 63 11.12 8.26 -8.10
C ASP A 63 11.15 6.74 -8.21
N HIS A 64 12.05 6.17 -9.00
CA HIS A 64 12.06 4.74 -9.35
C HIS A 64 12.14 3.84 -8.12
N HIS A 65 13.16 4.05 -7.28
CA HIS A 65 13.38 3.19 -6.10
C HIS A 65 12.22 3.31 -5.12
N THR A 66 11.70 4.53 -4.92
CA THR A 66 10.58 4.76 -4.01
C THR A 66 9.34 4.00 -4.47
N VAL A 67 8.96 4.14 -5.73
CA VAL A 67 7.75 3.49 -6.27
C VAL A 67 7.90 1.97 -6.25
N GLU A 68 9.03 1.45 -6.70
CA GLU A 68 9.30 0.02 -6.72
C GLU A 68 9.25 -0.57 -5.31
N ASP A 69 9.96 0.05 -4.38
CA ASP A 69 10.13 -0.50 -3.03
C ASP A 69 8.85 -0.38 -2.20
N VAL A 70 8.08 0.70 -2.38
CA VAL A 70 6.75 0.81 -1.76
C VAL A 70 5.85 -0.29 -2.31
N GLY A 71 5.89 -0.55 -3.61
CA GLY A 71 5.11 -1.62 -4.21
C GLY A 71 5.45 -3.00 -3.65
N ILE A 72 6.74 -3.28 -3.50
CA ILE A 72 7.20 -4.54 -2.90
C ILE A 72 6.72 -4.66 -1.45
N THR A 73 6.91 -3.62 -0.65
CA THR A 73 6.55 -3.64 0.77
C THR A 73 5.04 -3.74 0.96
N LEU A 74 4.26 -3.02 0.16
CA LEU A 74 2.80 -3.11 0.19
C LEU A 74 2.33 -4.51 -0.20
N GLY A 75 2.93 -5.11 -1.22
CA GLY A 75 2.61 -6.49 -1.62
C GLY A 75 2.89 -7.50 -0.51
N GLN A 76 4.01 -7.34 0.19
CA GLN A 76 4.33 -8.18 1.34
C GLN A 76 3.31 -8.02 2.47
N ALA A 77 2.91 -6.78 2.78
CA ALA A 77 1.90 -6.51 3.81
C ALA A 77 0.55 -7.09 3.41
N PHE A 78 0.16 -6.94 2.15
CA PHE A 78 -1.08 -7.50 1.62
C PHE A 78 -1.09 -9.03 1.74
N ALA A 79 -0.02 -9.69 1.35
CA ALA A 79 0.09 -11.15 1.45
C ALA A 79 -0.03 -11.64 2.90
N LYS A 80 0.59 -10.93 3.83
CA LYS A 80 0.49 -11.27 5.26
C LYS A 80 -0.93 -11.06 5.78
N ALA A 81 -1.58 -9.98 5.39
CA ALA A 81 -2.94 -9.67 5.86
C ALA A 81 -3.97 -10.67 5.31
N VAL A 82 -3.82 -11.10 4.07
CA VAL A 82 -4.70 -12.12 3.46
C VAL A 82 -4.53 -13.48 4.14
N GLY A 83 -3.33 -13.80 4.60
CA GLY A 83 -3.04 -15.04 5.29
C GLY A 83 -3.21 -16.27 4.40
N ASP A 84 -3.95 -17.28 4.88
CA ASP A 84 -4.12 -18.55 4.18
C ASP A 84 -5.16 -18.49 3.05
N LYS A 85 -5.74 -17.34 2.82
CA LYS A 85 -6.74 -17.07 1.76
C LYS A 85 -8.05 -17.80 1.92
N LYS A 86 -8.34 -18.37 3.09
CA LYS A 86 -9.64 -19.00 3.34
C LYS A 86 -10.74 -17.97 3.36
N GLY A 87 -11.85 -18.29 2.71
CA GLY A 87 -13.02 -17.42 2.68
C GLY A 87 -12.92 -16.24 1.72
N LEU A 88 -11.88 -16.17 0.90
CA LEU A 88 -11.77 -15.11 -0.10
C LEU A 88 -12.79 -15.27 -1.20
N ARG A 89 -13.40 -14.15 -1.59
CA ARG A 89 -14.11 -14.08 -2.86
C ARG A 89 -13.06 -14.01 -3.98
N ARG A 90 -13.05 -14.98 -4.86
CA ARG A 90 -11.97 -15.16 -5.84
C ARG A 90 -12.13 -14.31 -7.10
N TYR A 91 -13.32 -13.75 -7.33
CA TYR A 91 -13.61 -12.95 -8.51
C TYR A 91 -14.23 -11.63 -8.13
N GLY A 92 -13.85 -10.59 -8.84
CA GLY A 92 -14.46 -9.29 -8.71
C GLY A 92 -14.31 -8.51 -10.00
N HIS A 93 -15.16 -7.52 -10.20
CA HIS A 93 -15.05 -6.61 -11.34
C HIS A 93 -15.60 -5.24 -10.98
N ALA A 94 -15.16 -4.24 -11.72
CA ALA A 94 -15.68 -2.89 -11.57
C ALA A 94 -15.62 -2.16 -12.91
N TYR A 95 -16.59 -1.29 -13.11
CA TYR A 95 -16.60 -0.35 -14.24
C TYR A 95 -16.22 1.02 -13.71
N VAL A 96 -15.30 1.71 -14.38
CA VAL A 96 -14.85 3.04 -13.99
C VAL A 96 -15.24 4.01 -15.09
N PRO A 97 -16.38 4.71 -14.97
CA PRO A 97 -16.77 5.72 -15.95
C PRO A 97 -15.87 6.96 -15.81
N LEU A 98 -15.53 7.56 -16.93
CA LEU A 98 -14.76 8.80 -16.98
C LEU A 98 -15.65 9.96 -17.39
#